data_bcc3a8e8504a54c3134aca00904c0122
#
_entry.id   bcc3a8e8504a54c3134aca00904c0122
#
_cell.length_a   1.000
_cell.length_b   1.000
_cell.length_c   1.000
_cell.angle_alpha   90.00
_cell.angle_beta   90.00
_cell.angle_gamma   90.00
#
_symmetry.space_group_name_H-M   'P 1'
#
loop_
_entity.id
_entity.type
_entity.pdbx_description
1 polymer ?
#
loop_
_entity_poly.entity_id
_entity_poly.type
_entity_poly.pdbx_seq_one_letter_code
_entity_poly.pdbx_strand_id
1 'polypeptide(L)'
;MADQQLPDSARVVVIGGGIIGCSVAYHLAEEGCDVVLLERDQLTSGTTWHAAGLLTNFGSGSETLLDIRKHARNLYDRLEHETGQQTGFVGSGFIELATDEDRVEEYRRIAAFNRLHGNDIHELSAAEIKDLFPLADVDDIKAGFYAEHDGRINPVDVTMAMAKGARMKGAKLIEKTP
;
A
#
# COMPACT_ATOMS: atom_id res chain seq x y z
N MET A 1 22.87 3.59 22.12
CA MET A 1 22.26 2.66 21.15
C MET A 1 22.43 1.29 21.78
N ALA A 2 21.31 0.60 22.10
CA ALA A 2 21.42 -0.76 22.62
C ALA A 2 22.06 -1.61 21.53
N ASP A 3 23.13 -2.31 21.89
CA ASP A 3 23.82 -3.29 21.05
C ASP A 3 22.77 -4.36 20.70
N GLN A 4 22.24 -4.31 19.48
CA GLN A 4 21.24 -5.27 19.01
C GLN A 4 22.00 -6.54 18.66
N GLN A 5 22.24 -7.37 19.66
CA GLN A 5 22.91 -8.65 19.48
C GLN A 5 22.08 -9.55 18.57
N LEU A 6 22.72 -10.09 17.52
CA LEU A 6 22.11 -11.10 16.66
C LEU A 6 21.72 -12.31 17.50
N PRO A 7 20.50 -12.84 17.36
CA PRO A 7 20.13 -14.08 18.03
C PRO A 7 20.86 -15.26 17.36
N ASP A 8 21.14 -16.30 18.16
CA ASP A 8 21.82 -17.50 17.67
C ASP A 8 20.95 -18.30 16.68
N SER A 9 19.64 -18.13 16.72
CA SER A 9 18.69 -18.82 15.86
C SER A 9 17.38 -18.05 15.75
N ALA A 10 16.63 -18.31 14.68
CA ALA A 10 15.26 -17.87 14.48
C ALA A 10 14.51 -18.89 13.63
N ARG A 11 13.19 -18.97 13.78
CA ARG A 11 12.36 -19.82 12.91
C ARG A 11 12.32 -19.29 11.48
N VAL A 12 12.22 -17.96 11.33
CA VAL A 12 12.22 -17.29 10.03
C VAL A 12 13.17 -16.10 10.05
N VAL A 13 14.01 -16.01 9.03
CA VAL A 13 14.87 -14.84 8.79
C VAL A 13 14.38 -14.12 7.54
N VAL A 14 14.06 -12.84 7.69
CA VAL A 14 13.67 -11.94 6.59
C VAL A 14 14.86 -11.04 6.26
N ILE A 15 15.26 -10.99 4.99
CA ILE A 15 16.38 -10.17 4.52
C ILE A 15 15.83 -8.95 3.77
N GLY A 16 16.13 -7.75 4.28
CA GLY A 16 15.74 -6.46 3.73
C GLY A 16 14.64 -5.77 4.54
N GLY A 17 14.90 -4.51 4.91
CA GLY A 17 14.03 -3.66 5.74
C GLY A 17 13.19 -2.64 4.94
N GLY A 18 12.85 -2.95 3.69
CA GLY A 18 11.87 -2.20 2.90
C GLY A 18 10.42 -2.59 3.26
N ILE A 19 9.45 -2.00 2.54
CA ILE A 19 8.01 -2.26 2.76
C ILE A 19 7.67 -3.75 2.68
N ILE A 20 8.25 -4.49 1.74
CA ILE A 20 7.98 -5.93 1.58
C ILE A 20 8.49 -6.71 2.79
N GLY A 21 9.76 -6.51 3.19
CA GLY A 21 10.32 -7.24 4.34
C GLY A 21 9.63 -6.89 5.66
N CYS A 22 9.33 -5.61 5.89
CA CYS A 22 8.58 -5.18 7.08
C CYS A 22 7.16 -5.74 7.09
N SER A 23 6.48 -5.83 5.93
CA SER A 23 5.16 -6.45 5.79
C SER A 23 5.22 -7.95 6.11
N VAL A 24 6.19 -8.67 5.54
CA VAL A 24 6.39 -10.12 5.83
C VAL A 24 6.66 -10.33 7.31
N ALA A 25 7.56 -9.55 7.91
CA ALA A 25 7.88 -9.65 9.33
C ALA A 25 6.66 -9.36 10.22
N TYR A 26 5.86 -8.34 9.87
CA TYR A 26 4.63 -8.00 10.58
C TYR A 26 3.62 -9.16 10.58
N HIS A 27 3.29 -9.68 9.40
CA HIS A 27 2.29 -10.74 9.28
C HIS A 27 2.76 -12.07 9.90
N LEU A 28 4.03 -12.43 9.74
CA LEU A 28 4.57 -13.63 10.40
C LEU A 28 4.57 -13.49 11.93
N ALA A 29 4.90 -12.31 12.46
CA ALA A 29 4.84 -12.06 13.88
C ALA A 29 3.39 -12.07 14.40
N GLU A 30 2.44 -11.60 13.59
CA GLU A 30 1.00 -11.67 13.90
C GLU A 30 0.50 -13.11 14.03
N GLU A 31 1.05 -14.02 13.21
CA GLU A 31 0.81 -15.47 13.29
C GLU A 31 1.62 -16.18 14.39
N GLY A 32 2.32 -15.43 15.25
CA GLY A 32 3.11 -15.97 16.36
C GLY A 32 4.42 -16.65 15.95
N CYS A 33 4.93 -16.38 14.74
CA CYS A 33 6.22 -16.88 14.31
C CYS A 33 7.38 -16.14 15.00
N ASP A 34 8.45 -16.85 15.36
CA ASP A 34 9.71 -16.26 15.77
C ASP A 34 10.44 -15.73 14.53
N VAL A 35 10.49 -14.40 14.39
CA VAL A 35 10.98 -13.70 13.19
C VAL A 35 12.14 -12.78 13.53
N VAL A 36 13.19 -12.89 12.72
CA VAL A 36 14.30 -11.92 12.69
C VAL A 36 14.33 -11.27 11.31
N LEU A 37 14.29 -9.95 11.25
CA LEU A 37 14.53 -9.19 10.04
C LEU A 37 15.90 -8.55 10.10
N LEU A 38 16.69 -8.74 9.06
CA LEU A 38 18.03 -8.17 8.90
C LEU A 38 18.01 -7.11 7.79
N GLU A 39 18.49 -5.92 8.11
CA GLU A 39 18.64 -4.82 7.15
C GLU A 39 20.12 -4.36 7.17
N ARG A 40 20.71 -4.29 5.99
CA ARG A 40 22.14 -3.92 5.85
C ARG A 40 22.43 -2.47 6.24
N ASP A 41 21.43 -1.59 6.04
CA ASP A 41 21.52 -0.15 6.29
C ASP A 41 20.51 0.27 7.36
N GLN A 42 19.55 1.09 6.99
CA GLN A 42 18.40 1.50 7.81
C GLN A 42 17.11 1.03 7.16
N LEU A 43 16.10 0.78 7.95
CA LEU A 43 14.76 0.52 7.42
C LEU A 43 14.37 1.62 6.43
N THR A 44 13.75 1.23 5.32
CA THR A 44 13.29 2.11 4.25
C THR A 44 14.37 2.74 3.35
N SER A 45 15.65 2.57 3.62
CA SER A 45 16.74 3.21 2.88
C SER A 45 16.88 2.78 1.41
N GLY A 46 16.26 1.67 1.02
CA GLY A 46 16.25 1.16 -0.35
C GLY A 46 15.20 1.86 -1.23
N THR A 47 14.42 1.07 -1.98
CA THR A 47 13.41 1.58 -2.94
C THR A 47 12.19 2.21 -2.27
N THR A 48 11.89 1.89 -1.03
CA THR A 48 10.67 2.31 -0.32
C THR A 48 10.47 3.81 -0.32
N TRP A 49 11.48 4.60 0.02
CA TRP A 49 11.35 6.06 0.12
C TRP A 49 11.20 6.77 -1.24
N HIS A 50 11.47 6.07 -2.35
CA HIS A 50 11.27 6.60 -3.71
C HIS A 50 9.83 6.42 -4.23
N ALA A 51 8.99 5.63 -3.54
CA ALA A 51 7.64 5.34 -3.99
C ALA A 51 6.74 6.56 -3.88
N ALA A 52 5.82 6.73 -4.86
CA ALA A 52 4.87 7.85 -4.88
C ALA A 52 3.79 7.75 -3.78
N GLY A 53 3.60 6.58 -3.20
CA GLY A 53 2.63 6.37 -2.12
C GLY A 53 1.19 6.28 -2.59
N LEU A 54 0.93 6.02 -3.86
CA LEU A 54 -0.43 5.78 -4.36
C LEU A 54 -0.94 4.44 -3.85
N LEU A 55 -2.14 4.45 -3.29
CA LEU A 55 -2.84 3.27 -2.82
C LEU A 55 -4.08 3.08 -3.68
N THR A 56 -3.95 2.25 -4.72
CA THR A 56 -4.97 2.08 -5.75
C THR A 56 -5.39 0.63 -5.90
N ASN A 57 -6.70 0.40 -5.92
CA ASN A 57 -7.31 -0.89 -6.25
C ASN A 57 -7.66 -0.99 -7.74
N PHE A 58 -7.92 0.13 -8.39
CA PHE A 58 -8.15 0.19 -9.83
C PHE A 58 -6.97 -0.39 -10.63
N GLY A 59 -7.24 -0.97 -11.80
CA GLY A 59 -6.22 -1.49 -12.71
C GLY A 59 -5.79 -2.95 -12.47
N SER A 60 -6.36 -3.64 -11.47
CA SER A 60 -6.10 -5.07 -11.30
C SER A 60 -7.04 -5.91 -12.17
N GLY A 61 -6.48 -6.77 -13.00
CA GLY A 61 -7.18 -7.81 -13.76
C GLY A 61 -7.07 -9.20 -13.11
N SER A 62 -6.56 -9.30 -11.89
CA SER A 62 -6.38 -10.54 -11.14
C SER A 62 -7.10 -10.45 -9.80
N GLU A 63 -7.97 -11.41 -9.51
CA GLU A 63 -8.67 -11.53 -8.23
C GLU A 63 -7.69 -11.56 -7.05
N THR A 64 -6.69 -12.43 -7.09
CA THR A 64 -5.67 -12.53 -6.04
C THR A 64 -4.96 -11.20 -5.78
N LEU A 65 -4.61 -10.48 -6.84
CA LEU A 65 -3.94 -9.19 -6.70
C LEU A 65 -4.87 -8.12 -6.13
N LEU A 66 -6.15 -8.15 -6.52
CA LEU A 66 -7.17 -7.27 -5.97
C LEU A 66 -7.39 -7.54 -4.47
N ASP A 67 -7.43 -8.79 -4.05
CA ASP A 67 -7.56 -9.16 -2.64
C ASP A 67 -6.36 -8.70 -1.80
N ILE A 68 -5.14 -8.84 -2.33
CA ILE A 68 -3.92 -8.32 -1.67
C ILE A 68 -4.00 -6.80 -1.53
N ARG A 69 -4.44 -6.08 -2.56
CA ARG A 69 -4.58 -4.62 -2.51
C ARG A 69 -5.62 -4.16 -1.50
N LYS A 70 -6.79 -4.82 -1.48
CA LYS A 70 -7.84 -4.56 -0.47
C LYS A 70 -7.34 -4.83 0.95
N HIS A 71 -6.63 -5.95 1.14
CA HIS A 71 -6.02 -6.25 2.43
C HIS A 71 -5.04 -5.15 2.86
N ALA A 72 -4.14 -4.75 1.98
CA ALA A 72 -3.17 -3.68 2.24
C ALA A 72 -3.86 -2.35 2.61
N ARG A 73 -4.89 -1.94 1.86
CA ARG A 73 -5.66 -0.72 2.13
C ARG A 73 -6.29 -0.78 3.53
N ASN A 74 -6.95 -1.88 3.86
CA ASN A 74 -7.61 -2.05 5.15
C ASN A 74 -6.60 -2.11 6.30
N LEU A 75 -5.43 -2.71 6.06
CA LEU A 75 -4.35 -2.74 7.05
C LEU A 75 -3.82 -1.32 7.32
N TYR A 76 -3.55 -0.53 6.29
CA TYR A 76 -2.97 0.82 6.45
C TYR A 76 -3.91 1.79 7.16
N ASP A 77 -5.22 1.64 6.98
CA ASP A 77 -6.24 2.41 7.69
C ASP A 77 -6.22 2.14 9.21
N ARG A 78 -6.07 0.87 9.62
CA ARG A 78 -6.07 0.49 11.03
C ARG A 78 -4.70 0.53 11.72
N LEU A 79 -3.61 0.46 10.96
CA LEU A 79 -2.25 0.25 11.45
C LEU A 79 -1.78 1.37 12.41
N GLU A 80 -2.23 2.60 12.18
CA GLU A 80 -1.95 3.71 13.08
C GLU A 80 -2.58 3.50 14.46
N HIS A 81 -3.82 3.03 14.52
CA HIS A 81 -4.50 2.71 15.78
C HIS A 81 -3.83 1.55 16.52
N GLU A 82 -3.39 0.53 15.78
CA GLU A 82 -2.73 -0.64 16.35
C GLU A 82 -1.35 -0.31 16.92
N THR A 83 -0.59 0.51 16.23
CA THR A 83 0.82 0.73 16.54
C THR A 83 1.11 2.08 17.20
N GLY A 84 0.22 3.05 17.07
CA GLY A 84 0.48 4.44 17.44
C GLY A 84 1.56 5.11 16.57
N GLN A 85 1.80 4.57 15.36
CA GLN A 85 2.70 5.12 14.36
C GLN A 85 1.88 5.57 13.15
N GLN A 86 2.01 6.83 12.78
CA GLN A 86 1.33 7.37 11.60
C GLN A 86 1.71 6.61 10.35
N THR A 87 0.75 6.43 9.44
CA THR A 87 0.93 5.80 8.13
C THR A 87 0.88 6.82 6.99
N GLY A 88 0.42 8.03 7.28
CA GLY A 88 0.13 9.05 6.29
C GLY A 88 -1.02 8.66 5.35
N PHE A 89 -1.87 7.69 5.77
CA PHE A 89 -3.04 7.29 4.99
C PHE A 89 -4.04 8.44 4.89
N VAL A 90 -4.46 8.70 3.65
CA VAL A 90 -5.53 9.65 3.34
C VAL A 90 -6.43 9.00 2.29
N GLY A 91 -7.66 8.68 2.65
CA GLY A 91 -8.70 8.18 1.74
C GLY A 91 -9.27 9.32 0.90
N SER A 92 -8.51 9.75 -0.10
CA SER A 92 -8.90 10.86 -0.99
C SER A 92 -9.68 10.40 -2.22
N GLY A 93 -9.84 9.10 -2.41
CA GLY A 93 -10.23 8.52 -3.67
C GLY A 93 -9.10 8.55 -4.71
N PHE A 94 -9.37 7.94 -5.85
CA PHE A 94 -8.47 7.92 -7.01
C PHE A 94 -9.29 7.98 -8.29
N ILE A 95 -8.86 8.81 -9.24
CA ILE A 95 -9.50 8.92 -10.55
C ILE A 95 -8.49 8.48 -11.62
N GLU A 96 -8.81 7.45 -12.38
CA GLU A 96 -8.09 7.09 -13.58
C GLU A 96 -8.72 7.78 -14.79
N LEU A 97 -7.92 8.43 -15.63
CA LEU A 97 -8.40 9.26 -16.73
C LEU A 97 -8.23 8.56 -18.07
N ALA A 98 -9.25 8.58 -18.91
CA ALA A 98 -9.22 8.10 -20.29
C ALA A 98 -9.32 9.28 -21.26
N THR A 99 -8.34 9.40 -22.17
CA THR A 99 -8.26 10.48 -23.17
C THR A 99 -8.66 10.01 -24.59
N ASP A 100 -8.87 8.71 -24.78
CA ASP A 100 -9.30 8.11 -26.04
C ASP A 100 -10.35 7.02 -25.80
N GLU A 101 -11.07 6.63 -26.87
CA GLU A 101 -12.15 5.65 -26.81
C GLU A 101 -11.68 4.24 -26.47
N ASP A 102 -10.49 3.84 -26.93
CA ASP A 102 -9.92 2.51 -26.65
C ASP A 102 -9.64 2.38 -25.13
N ARG A 103 -9.13 3.44 -24.53
CA ARG A 103 -8.89 3.51 -23.09
C ARG A 103 -10.19 3.51 -22.29
N VAL A 104 -11.22 4.19 -22.77
CA VAL A 104 -12.55 4.15 -22.12
C VAL A 104 -13.10 2.72 -22.11
N GLU A 105 -13.01 2.00 -23.26
CA GLU A 105 -13.48 0.63 -23.34
C GLU A 105 -12.67 -0.32 -22.43
N GLU A 106 -11.35 -0.19 -22.41
CA GLU A 106 -10.49 -0.95 -21.50
C GLU A 106 -10.86 -0.72 -20.04
N TYR A 107 -11.00 0.52 -19.64
CA TYR A 107 -11.32 0.87 -18.25
C TYR A 107 -12.72 0.46 -17.83
N ARG A 108 -13.70 0.46 -18.74
CA ARG A 108 -15.03 -0.12 -18.48
C ARG A 108 -14.96 -1.60 -18.16
N ARG A 109 -14.10 -2.38 -18.86
CA ARG A 109 -13.87 -3.80 -18.56
C ARG A 109 -13.20 -3.98 -17.20
N ILE A 110 -12.17 -3.20 -16.91
CA ILE A 110 -11.49 -3.22 -15.61
C ILE A 110 -12.45 -2.84 -14.48
N ALA A 111 -13.24 -1.78 -14.65
CA ALA A 111 -14.24 -1.35 -13.67
C ALA A 111 -15.31 -2.43 -13.43
N ALA A 112 -15.79 -3.09 -14.49
CA ALA A 112 -16.74 -4.19 -14.37
C ALA A 112 -16.14 -5.37 -13.58
N PHE A 113 -14.90 -5.74 -13.85
CA PHE A 113 -14.17 -6.77 -13.10
C PHE A 113 -14.01 -6.37 -11.62
N ASN A 114 -13.62 -5.14 -11.35
CA ASN A 114 -13.46 -4.64 -9.98
C ASN A 114 -14.79 -4.67 -9.21
N ARG A 115 -15.91 -4.23 -9.82
CA ARG A 115 -17.25 -4.30 -9.20
C ARG A 115 -17.68 -5.73 -8.91
N LEU A 116 -17.41 -6.70 -9.81
CA LEU A 116 -17.68 -8.12 -9.57
C LEU A 116 -17.00 -8.63 -8.29
N HIS A 117 -15.81 -8.12 -8.00
CA HIS A 117 -15.04 -8.47 -6.80
C HIS A 117 -15.24 -7.51 -5.63
N GLY A 118 -16.31 -6.70 -5.62
CA GLY A 118 -16.69 -5.84 -4.50
C GLY A 118 -15.79 -4.62 -4.31
N ASN A 119 -15.17 -4.13 -5.39
CA ASN A 119 -14.48 -2.85 -5.42
C ASN A 119 -15.27 -1.89 -6.32
N ASP A 120 -15.92 -0.91 -5.70
CA ASP A 120 -16.86 -0.04 -6.38
C ASP A 120 -16.12 1.03 -7.20
N ILE A 121 -16.33 1.00 -8.52
CA ILE A 121 -15.72 1.93 -9.48
C ILE A 121 -16.84 2.63 -10.24
N HIS A 122 -16.83 3.95 -10.20
CA HIS A 122 -17.79 4.81 -10.86
C HIS A 122 -17.20 5.46 -12.11
N GLU A 123 -17.91 5.35 -13.24
CA GLU A 123 -17.54 6.10 -14.45
C GLU A 123 -18.04 7.56 -14.30
N LEU A 124 -17.15 8.52 -14.57
CA LEU A 124 -17.39 9.96 -14.42
C LEU A 124 -17.26 10.66 -15.76
N SER A 125 -18.11 11.66 -15.97
CA SER A 125 -17.96 12.65 -17.02
C SER A 125 -16.85 13.67 -16.71
N ALA A 126 -16.41 14.41 -17.72
CA ALA A 126 -15.45 15.50 -17.56
C ALA A 126 -15.92 16.56 -16.53
N ALA A 127 -17.24 16.87 -16.49
CA ALA A 127 -17.79 17.79 -15.51
C ALA A 127 -17.67 17.27 -14.07
N GLU A 128 -18.02 16.00 -13.84
CA GLU A 128 -17.91 15.38 -12.52
C GLU A 128 -16.45 15.26 -12.06
N ILE A 129 -15.51 15.00 -12.97
CA ILE A 129 -14.07 15.04 -12.67
C ILE A 129 -13.66 16.44 -12.20
N LYS A 130 -14.12 17.48 -12.91
CA LYS A 130 -13.82 18.87 -12.57
C LYS A 130 -14.37 19.27 -11.21
N ASP A 131 -15.55 18.75 -10.84
CA ASP A 131 -16.15 18.99 -9.52
C ASP A 131 -15.35 18.32 -8.40
N LEU A 132 -14.88 17.08 -8.61
CA LEU A 132 -14.04 16.36 -7.65
C LEU A 132 -12.62 16.90 -7.57
N PHE A 133 -12.06 17.32 -8.69
CA PHE A 133 -10.71 17.85 -8.78
C PHE A 133 -10.67 19.15 -9.60
N PRO A 134 -10.96 20.31 -8.97
CA PRO A 134 -11.08 21.60 -9.67
C PRO A 134 -9.83 22.07 -10.42
N LEU A 135 -8.65 21.52 -10.09
CA LEU A 135 -7.40 21.84 -10.77
C LEU A 135 -7.18 21.04 -12.07
N ALA A 136 -7.98 20.00 -12.33
CA ALA A 136 -7.84 19.19 -13.52
C ALA A 136 -8.16 20.01 -14.78
N ASP A 137 -7.34 19.88 -15.82
CA ASP A 137 -7.72 20.22 -17.18
C ASP A 137 -8.48 19.02 -17.75
N VAL A 138 -9.72 19.25 -18.23
CA VAL A 138 -10.62 18.18 -18.66
C VAL A 138 -10.99 18.26 -20.13
N ASP A 139 -10.38 19.15 -20.90
CA ASP A 139 -10.77 19.44 -22.28
C ASP A 139 -10.57 18.23 -23.21
N ASP A 140 -9.57 17.39 -22.95
CA ASP A 140 -9.26 16.17 -23.71
C ASP A 140 -9.72 14.87 -23.04
N ILE A 141 -10.36 14.97 -21.86
CA ILE A 141 -10.81 13.80 -21.10
C ILE A 141 -12.14 13.27 -21.67
N LYS A 142 -12.16 11.98 -22.00
CA LYS A 142 -13.37 11.27 -22.48
C LYS A 142 -14.19 10.71 -21.33
N ALA A 143 -13.54 10.16 -20.32
CA ALA A 143 -14.16 9.63 -19.10
C ALA A 143 -13.13 9.56 -17.96
N GLY A 144 -13.61 9.54 -16.72
CA GLY A 144 -12.85 9.15 -15.54
C GLY A 144 -13.42 7.90 -14.91
N PHE A 145 -12.60 7.21 -14.14
CA PHE A 145 -13.01 6.03 -13.37
C PHE A 145 -12.59 6.23 -11.93
N TYR A 146 -13.56 6.46 -11.07
CA TYR A 146 -13.35 6.84 -9.69
C TYR A 146 -13.50 5.67 -8.73
N ALA A 147 -12.47 5.46 -7.94
CA ALA A 147 -12.43 4.52 -6.82
C ALA A 147 -12.46 5.30 -5.50
N GLU A 148 -13.61 5.39 -4.86
CA GLU A 148 -13.82 6.22 -3.66
C GLU A 148 -12.93 5.81 -2.49
N HIS A 149 -12.70 4.50 -2.33
CA HIS A 149 -11.97 3.94 -1.20
C HIS A 149 -10.45 3.92 -1.40
N ASP A 150 -9.95 4.37 -2.53
CA ASP A 150 -8.54 4.51 -2.82
C ASP A 150 -7.97 5.80 -2.21
N GLY A 151 -6.65 5.96 -2.25
CA GLY A 151 -6.04 7.12 -1.66
C GLY A 151 -4.52 7.12 -1.75
N ARG A 152 -3.89 7.66 -0.73
CA ARG A 152 -2.43 7.73 -0.63
C ARG A 152 -1.93 7.42 0.78
N ILE A 153 -0.67 7.04 0.85
CA ILE A 153 0.08 6.79 2.08
C ILE A 153 1.42 7.53 2.01
N ASN A 154 2.10 7.63 3.16
CA ASN A 154 3.53 7.88 3.16
C ASN A 154 4.27 6.52 3.18
N PRO A 155 5.05 6.16 2.13
CA PRO A 155 5.69 4.84 2.07
C PRO A 155 6.66 4.56 3.21
N VAL A 156 7.36 5.57 3.69
CA VAL A 156 8.27 5.45 4.85
C VAL A 156 7.48 5.21 6.12
N ASP A 157 6.45 6.02 6.37
CA ASP A 157 5.67 5.95 7.60
C ASP A 157 4.93 4.61 7.74
N VAL A 158 4.28 4.14 6.66
CA VAL A 158 3.59 2.84 6.69
C VAL A 158 4.57 1.68 6.92
N THR A 159 5.78 1.76 6.34
CA THR A 159 6.82 0.75 6.57
C THR A 159 7.29 0.76 8.03
N MET A 160 7.48 1.94 8.59
CA MET A 160 7.85 2.10 10.01
C MET A 160 6.74 1.65 10.94
N ALA A 161 5.48 1.86 10.58
CA ALA A 161 4.34 1.35 11.34
C ALA A 161 4.29 -0.19 11.33
N MET A 162 4.51 -0.84 10.19
CA MET A 162 4.63 -2.30 10.09
C MET A 162 5.82 -2.81 10.93
N ALA A 163 6.98 -2.16 10.81
CA ALA A 163 8.16 -2.52 11.58
C ALA A 163 7.91 -2.42 13.10
N LYS A 164 7.21 -1.35 13.53
CA LYS A 164 6.80 -1.18 14.92
C LYS A 164 5.82 -2.26 15.37
N GLY A 165 4.79 -2.53 14.56
CA GLY A 165 3.82 -3.59 14.82
C GLY A 165 4.47 -4.97 14.92
N ALA A 166 5.43 -5.29 14.05
CA ALA A 166 6.20 -6.52 14.12
C ALA A 166 6.98 -6.62 15.44
N ARG A 167 7.67 -5.54 15.86
CA ARG A 167 8.39 -5.50 17.16
C ARG A 167 7.44 -5.68 18.35
N MET A 168 6.26 -5.06 18.32
CA MET A 168 5.25 -5.20 19.37
C MET A 168 4.75 -6.65 19.50
N LYS A 169 4.81 -7.42 18.42
CA LYS A 169 4.44 -8.84 18.35
C LYS A 169 5.64 -9.79 18.54
N GLY A 170 6.81 -9.26 18.92
CA GLY A 170 8.00 -10.04 19.30
C GLY A 170 9.05 -10.23 18.21
N ALA A 171 8.84 -9.76 16.98
CA ALA A 171 9.85 -9.83 15.93
C ALA A 171 11.07 -8.95 16.28
N LYS A 172 12.27 -9.45 15.96
CA LYS A 172 13.52 -8.70 16.09
C LYS A 172 13.90 -8.11 14.72
N LEU A 173 14.01 -6.79 14.64
CA LEU A 173 14.43 -6.07 13.44
C LEU A 173 15.78 -5.42 13.72
N ILE A 174 16.80 -5.88 13.01
CA ILE A 174 18.19 -5.53 13.23
C ILE A 174 18.71 -4.79 12.00
N GLU A 175 19.11 -3.55 12.21
CA GLU A 175 19.65 -2.66 11.17
C GLU A 175 21.18 -2.71 11.17
N LYS A 176 21.83 -2.22 10.11
CA LYS A 176 23.28 -2.17 9.93
C LYS A 176 23.94 -3.55 10.02
N THR A 177 23.27 -4.54 9.45
CA THR A 177 23.71 -5.92 9.39
C THR A 177 23.92 -6.29 7.91
N PRO A 178 25.14 -6.12 7.36
CA PRO A 178 25.44 -6.36 5.95
C PRO A 178 25.49 -7.85 5.59
#